data_176d86614f568cfbf8fcdce6710a1116
#
_entry.id   176d86614f568cfbf8fcdce6710a1116
#
_cell.length_a   1.000
_cell.length_b   1.000
_cell.length_c   1.000
_cell.angle_alpha   90.00
_cell.angle_beta   90.00
_cell.angle_gamma   90.00
#
_symmetry.space_group_name_H-M   'P 1'
#
loop_
_entity.id
_entity.type
_entity.pdbx_description
1 polymer ?
#
loop_
_entity_poly.entity_id
_entity_poly.type
_entity_poly.pdbx_seq_one_letter_code
_entity_poly.pdbx_strand_id
1 'polypeptide(L)'
;MTVQEGVLRYGDSPWQRIDLYTPVREPVRGAAVIFHGGFWRHDRIARDLEPLAVALVRRGCATAAVEYRPAWDGGQWPAAAEDAVQALERLDAVGAPWQDATLVGHSAGAHLALAAVAGRGAGRRAVLLAPVVDLAHTLATGTGGPAVGHFLAGHLAAGGTADEATPRPSRADLASLTVVEAACDQAVPSELTEYQLKGWRDGGLAVDHHTVPGARHMHLVNPDRDGCAAVLALLAGDPAAAEGSAS
;
A
#
# COMPACT_ATOMS: atom_id res chain seq x y z
N MET A 1 17.79 16.22 9.29
CA MET A 1 16.50 16.77 8.88
C MET A 1 15.50 16.54 10.02
N THR A 2 14.78 17.56 10.45
CA THR A 2 13.79 17.46 11.53
C THR A 2 12.45 17.07 10.91
N VAL A 3 11.77 16.09 11.50
CA VAL A 3 10.45 15.62 11.08
C VAL A 3 9.40 16.29 11.96
N GLN A 4 8.36 16.84 11.35
CA GLN A 4 7.15 17.28 12.04
C GLN A 4 6.12 16.17 11.94
N GLU A 5 5.55 15.81 13.07
CA GLU A 5 4.46 14.85 13.16
C GLU A 5 3.12 15.56 13.35
N GLY A 6 2.07 14.98 12.82
CA GLY A 6 0.70 15.43 12.97
C GLY A 6 -0.29 14.28 12.79
N VAL A 7 -1.53 14.50 13.18
CA VAL A 7 -2.61 13.54 13.00
C VAL A 7 -3.79 14.21 12.30
N LEU A 8 -4.28 13.60 11.24
CA LEU A 8 -5.48 14.00 10.51
C LEU A 8 -6.55 12.92 10.67
N ARG A 9 -7.73 13.29 11.16
CA ARG A 9 -8.87 12.36 11.22
C ARG A 9 -9.70 12.44 9.95
N TYR A 10 -10.23 11.28 9.53
CA TYR A 10 -11.13 11.18 8.39
C TYR A 10 -12.48 10.50 8.73
N GLY A 11 -12.68 10.11 10.00
CA GLY A 11 -13.93 9.56 10.52
C GLY A 11 -13.93 9.53 12.05
N ASP A 12 -15.00 8.95 12.62
CA ASP A 12 -15.27 8.98 14.06
C ASP A 12 -14.58 7.84 14.83
N SER A 13 -14.25 6.73 14.14
CA SER A 13 -13.53 5.61 14.75
C SER A 13 -12.11 6.01 15.17
N PRO A 14 -11.58 5.51 16.30
CA PRO A 14 -10.18 5.72 16.67
C PRO A 14 -9.20 5.22 15.60
N TRP A 15 -9.61 4.27 14.77
CA TRP A 15 -8.83 3.74 13.64
C TRP A 15 -8.86 4.65 12.40
N GLN A 16 -9.84 5.55 12.27
CA GLN A 16 -9.99 6.43 11.11
C GLN A 16 -9.12 7.69 11.26
N ARG A 17 -7.81 7.50 11.17
CA ARG A 17 -6.80 8.56 11.28
C ARG A 17 -5.66 8.35 10.28
N ILE A 18 -4.92 9.41 10.04
CA ILE A 18 -3.73 9.44 9.21
C ILE A 18 -2.62 10.07 10.05
N ASP A 19 -1.52 9.35 10.23
CA ASP A 19 -0.33 9.89 10.87
C ASP A 19 0.51 10.59 9.79
N LEU A 20 0.74 11.89 9.96
CA LEU A 20 1.44 12.76 9.00
C LEU A 20 2.88 13.00 9.43
N TYR A 21 3.80 12.87 8.50
CA TYR A 21 5.23 13.11 8.68
C TYR A 21 5.70 14.07 7.59
N THR A 22 6.17 15.26 7.98
CA THR A 22 6.59 16.30 7.02
C THR A 22 7.95 16.88 7.37
N PRO A 23 8.75 17.34 6.39
CA PRO A 23 9.99 18.07 6.67
C PRO A 23 9.69 19.46 7.24
N VAL A 24 10.43 19.86 8.30
CA VAL A 24 10.17 21.14 8.99
C VAL A 24 10.66 22.36 8.23
N ARG A 25 11.80 22.26 7.55
CA ARG A 25 12.50 23.45 6.97
C ARG A 25 12.87 23.29 5.50
N GLU A 26 12.65 22.13 4.91
CA GLU A 26 13.06 21.82 3.56
C GLU A 26 11.85 21.75 2.63
N PRO A 27 12.01 22.13 1.37
CA PRO A 27 10.92 21.99 0.41
C PRO A 27 10.53 20.52 0.25
N VAL A 28 9.22 20.27 0.22
CA VAL A 28 8.69 18.97 -0.11
C VAL A 28 8.93 18.69 -1.59
N ARG A 29 9.64 17.60 -1.90
CA ARG A 29 9.98 17.18 -3.27
C ARG A 29 9.00 16.17 -3.84
N GLY A 30 8.24 15.51 -2.96
CA GLY A 30 7.22 14.53 -3.30
C GLY A 30 6.41 14.13 -2.08
N ALA A 31 5.40 13.33 -2.29
CA ALA A 31 4.59 12.80 -1.19
C ALA A 31 4.25 11.33 -1.40
N ALA A 32 4.09 10.60 -0.30
CA ALA A 32 3.63 9.22 -0.27
C ALA A 32 2.45 9.05 0.70
N VAL A 33 1.45 8.30 0.29
CA VAL A 33 0.36 7.82 1.16
C VAL A 33 0.54 6.33 1.34
N ILE A 34 0.82 5.90 2.57
CA ILE A 34 1.20 4.52 2.88
C ILE A 34 0.06 3.79 3.56
N PHE A 35 -0.30 2.63 3.03
CA PHE A 35 -1.24 1.67 3.63
C PHE A 35 -0.45 0.48 4.17
N HIS A 36 -0.55 0.23 5.48
CA HIS A 36 0.19 -0.84 6.15
C HIS A 36 -0.38 -2.22 5.86
N GLY A 37 0.47 -3.24 6.00
CA GLY A 37 0.11 -4.64 5.91
C GLY A 37 -0.43 -5.22 7.22
N GLY A 38 -0.39 -6.56 7.31
CA GLY A 38 -0.79 -7.30 8.51
C GLY A 38 -2.13 -8.01 8.39
N PHE A 39 -2.57 -8.30 7.16
CA PHE A 39 -3.83 -9.04 6.91
C PHE A 39 -5.04 -8.42 7.61
N TRP A 40 -5.13 -7.09 7.62
CA TRP A 40 -6.22 -6.30 8.23
C TRP A 40 -6.44 -6.60 9.72
N ARG A 41 -5.41 -7.06 10.44
CA ARG A 41 -5.49 -7.45 11.86
C ARG A 41 -5.28 -6.23 12.75
N HIS A 42 -5.81 -6.27 13.96
CA HIS A 42 -5.72 -5.19 14.95
C HIS A 42 -4.35 -5.08 15.64
N ASP A 43 -3.48 -6.09 15.51
CA ASP A 43 -2.12 -6.10 16.07
C ASP A 43 -1.08 -5.52 15.09
N ARG A 44 -1.54 -4.93 13.99
CA ARG A 44 -0.74 -4.17 13.04
C ARG A 44 -1.38 -2.81 12.82
N ILE A 45 -0.57 -1.78 12.88
CA ILE A 45 -1.01 -0.39 12.85
C ILE A 45 -0.14 0.45 11.91
N ALA A 46 -0.65 1.60 11.48
CA ALA A 46 0.09 2.53 10.60
C ALA A 46 1.45 2.93 11.19
N ARG A 47 1.56 3.04 12.51
CA ARG A 47 2.79 3.39 13.21
C ARG A 47 3.91 2.35 13.05
N ASP A 48 3.59 1.11 12.69
CA ASP A 48 4.62 0.10 12.36
C ASP A 48 5.47 0.55 11.14
N LEU A 49 4.95 1.46 10.30
CA LEU A 49 5.64 2.05 9.16
C LEU A 49 6.30 3.41 9.45
N GLU A 50 6.27 3.90 10.69
CA GLU A 50 6.94 5.16 11.07
C GLU A 50 8.43 5.19 10.68
N PRO A 51 9.22 4.11 10.84
CA PRO A 51 10.62 4.13 10.39
C PRO A 51 10.76 4.40 8.88
N LEU A 52 9.90 3.81 8.05
CA LEU A 52 9.86 4.07 6.61
C LEU A 52 9.43 5.52 6.33
N ALA A 53 8.38 6.01 6.99
CA ALA A 53 7.89 7.37 6.83
C ALA A 53 8.96 8.41 7.15
N VAL A 54 9.66 8.24 8.27
CA VAL A 54 10.77 9.11 8.68
C VAL A 54 11.93 9.06 7.68
N ALA A 55 12.26 7.87 7.15
CA ALA A 55 13.31 7.72 6.14
C ALA A 55 12.96 8.41 4.81
N LEU A 56 11.68 8.41 4.42
CA LEU A 56 11.17 9.14 3.25
C LEU A 56 11.23 10.66 3.49
N VAL A 57 10.80 11.13 4.66
CA VAL A 57 10.87 12.56 5.00
C VAL A 57 12.30 13.07 4.96
N ARG A 58 13.28 12.29 5.44
CA ARG A 58 14.72 12.62 5.35
C ARG A 58 15.22 12.74 3.91
N ARG A 59 14.47 12.25 2.92
CA ARG A 59 14.72 12.41 1.48
C ARG A 59 13.85 13.49 0.84
N GLY A 60 13.11 14.26 1.64
CA GLY A 60 12.24 15.34 1.18
C GLY A 60 10.85 14.88 0.72
N CYS A 61 10.45 13.64 1.00
CA CYS A 61 9.14 13.11 0.66
C CYS A 61 8.21 13.22 1.88
N ALA A 62 7.19 14.07 1.84
CA ALA A 62 6.14 14.10 2.86
C ALA A 62 5.40 12.76 2.88
N THR A 63 5.08 12.24 4.06
CA THR A 63 4.49 10.90 4.18
C THR A 63 3.24 10.94 5.05
N ALA A 64 2.18 10.29 4.57
CA ALA A 64 0.93 10.06 5.30
C ALA A 64 0.74 8.56 5.49
N ALA A 65 0.77 8.07 6.72
CA ALA A 65 0.52 6.68 7.04
C ALA A 65 -0.94 6.51 7.47
N VAL A 66 -1.71 5.79 6.66
CA VAL A 66 -3.15 5.59 6.86
C VAL A 66 -3.39 4.45 7.83
N GLU A 67 -4.08 4.75 8.93
CA GLU A 67 -4.69 3.77 9.80
C GLU A 67 -6.12 3.52 9.33
N TYR A 68 -6.61 2.29 9.44
CA TYR A 68 -7.94 1.88 8.99
C TYR A 68 -8.54 0.87 9.98
N ARG A 69 -9.85 0.75 10.01
CA ARG A 69 -10.53 -0.23 10.88
C ARG A 69 -10.04 -1.65 10.57
N PRO A 70 -9.52 -2.38 11.58
CA PRO A 70 -9.12 -3.77 11.38
C PRO A 70 -10.36 -4.68 11.24
N ALA A 71 -10.21 -5.79 10.57
CA ALA A 71 -11.30 -6.74 10.31
C ALA A 71 -11.98 -7.25 11.59
N TRP A 72 -11.26 -7.23 12.71
CA TRP A 72 -11.75 -7.63 14.04
C TRP A 72 -12.44 -6.51 14.82
N ASP A 73 -12.45 -5.26 14.25
CA ASP A 73 -13.09 -4.10 14.86
C ASP A 73 -13.78 -3.25 13.78
N GLY A 74 -14.75 -3.86 13.10
CA GLY A 74 -15.62 -3.18 12.14
C GLY A 74 -15.01 -2.92 10.76
N GLY A 75 -13.80 -3.43 10.47
CA GLY A 75 -13.10 -3.24 9.19
C GLY A 75 -13.18 -4.44 8.25
N GLN A 76 -14.13 -5.35 8.41
CA GLN A 76 -14.40 -6.37 7.38
C GLN A 76 -14.78 -5.69 6.06
N TRP A 77 -14.54 -6.37 4.94
CA TRP A 77 -14.95 -5.88 3.63
C TRP A 77 -16.46 -5.56 3.59
N PRO A 78 -16.90 -4.40 3.04
CA PRO A 78 -16.08 -3.38 2.33
C PRO A 78 -15.51 -2.28 3.25
N ALA A 79 -15.76 -2.28 4.55
CA ALA A 79 -15.53 -1.15 5.45
C ALA A 79 -14.08 -0.63 5.49
N ALA A 80 -13.06 -1.51 5.51
CA ALA A 80 -11.67 -1.05 5.46
C ALA A 80 -11.29 -0.45 4.09
N ALA A 81 -11.91 -0.91 2.99
CA ALA A 81 -11.72 -0.30 1.69
C ALA A 81 -12.39 1.08 1.59
N GLU A 82 -13.56 1.25 2.20
CA GLU A 82 -14.22 2.54 2.35
C GLU A 82 -13.38 3.51 3.18
N ASP A 83 -12.74 3.02 4.26
CA ASP A 83 -11.79 3.80 5.03
C ASP A 83 -10.62 4.29 4.19
N ALA A 84 -10.05 3.44 3.34
CA ALA A 84 -8.96 3.82 2.45
C ALA A 84 -9.38 4.91 1.45
N VAL A 85 -10.60 4.81 0.92
CA VAL A 85 -11.21 5.82 0.05
C VAL A 85 -11.36 7.14 0.79
N GLN A 86 -11.99 7.14 1.97
CA GLN A 86 -12.24 8.34 2.77
C GLN A 86 -10.93 9.00 3.22
N ALA A 87 -9.92 8.22 3.58
CA ALA A 87 -8.60 8.72 3.93
C ALA A 87 -7.95 9.47 2.77
N LEU A 88 -8.01 8.91 1.55
CA LEU A 88 -7.47 9.55 0.36
C LEU A 88 -8.25 10.84 0.02
N GLU A 89 -9.57 10.82 0.05
CA GLU A 89 -10.41 12.01 -0.15
C GLU A 89 -10.10 13.10 0.88
N ARG A 90 -9.87 12.71 2.12
CA ARG A 90 -9.51 13.66 3.19
C ARG A 90 -8.15 14.30 2.95
N LEU A 91 -7.16 13.56 2.47
CA LEU A 91 -5.85 14.09 2.06
C LEU A 91 -5.97 14.99 0.84
N ASP A 92 -6.73 14.61 -0.16
CA ASP A 92 -6.99 15.41 -1.36
C ASP A 92 -7.63 16.77 -1.01
N ALA A 93 -8.54 16.79 -0.04
CA ALA A 93 -9.16 18.01 0.47
C ALA A 93 -8.18 18.93 1.23
N VAL A 94 -7.09 18.40 1.79
CA VAL A 94 -6.01 19.21 2.35
C VAL A 94 -5.21 19.93 1.25
N GLY A 95 -5.15 19.33 0.06
CA GLY A 95 -4.44 19.88 -1.08
C GLY A 95 -2.99 19.39 -1.19
N ALA A 96 -2.13 20.20 -1.82
CA ALA A 96 -0.74 19.82 -2.02
C ALA A 96 0.01 19.57 -0.70
N PRO A 97 0.90 18.57 -0.62
CA PRO A 97 1.38 17.77 -1.75
C PRO A 97 0.59 16.45 -1.95
N TRP A 98 -0.54 16.27 -1.28
CA TRP A 98 -1.21 14.98 -1.17
C TRP A 98 -1.95 14.56 -2.44
N GLN A 99 -2.45 15.53 -3.22
CA GLN A 99 -3.17 15.26 -4.48
C GLN A 99 -2.30 14.54 -5.52
N ASP A 100 -0.98 14.76 -5.49
CA ASP A 100 -0.02 14.12 -6.39
C ASP A 100 0.80 13.01 -5.70
N ALA A 101 0.42 12.64 -4.49
CA ALA A 101 1.14 11.64 -3.70
C ALA A 101 1.14 10.27 -4.38
N THR A 102 2.28 9.58 -4.30
CA THR A 102 2.37 8.17 -4.67
C THR A 102 1.69 7.31 -3.62
N LEU A 103 0.79 6.44 -4.04
CA LEU A 103 0.18 5.45 -3.14
C LEU A 103 1.15 4.31 -2.91
N VAL A 104 1.38 3.97 -1.66
CA VAL A 104 2.27 2.86 -1.29
C VAL A 104 1.47 1.85 -0.48
N GLY A 105 1.38 0.64 -0.98
CA GLY A 105 0.70 -0.44 -0.26
C GLY A 105 1.67 -1.57 0.10
N HIS A 106 1.82 -1.88 1.38
CA HIS A 106 2.61 -3.03 1.81
C HIS A 106 1.69 -4.23 2.10
N SER A 107 1.98 -5.39 1.49
CA SER A 107 1.24 -6.63 1.76
C SER A 107 -0.28 -6.44 1.57
N ALA A 108 -1.11 -6.73 2.57
CA ALA A 108 -2.55 -6.47 2.57
C ALA A 108 -2.92 -4.98 2.39
N GLY A 109 -2.04 -4.05 2.74
CA GLY A 109 -2.22 -2.62 2.45
C GLY A 109 -2.20 -2.29 0.96
N ALA A 110 -1.62 -3.15 0.12
CA ALA A 110 -1.68 -3.03 -1.34
C ALA A 110 -3.12 -3.16 -1.87
N HIS A 111 -3.90 -4.06 -1.28
CA HIS A 111 -5.33 -4.19 -1.57
C HIS A 111 -6.08 -2.87 -1.31
N LEU A 112 -5.86 -2.27 -0.14
CA LEU A 112 -6.52 -1.01 0.25
C LEU A 112 -6.05 0.17 -0.60
N ALA A 113 -4.75 0.25 -0.91
CA ALA A 113 -4.21 1.28 -1.80
C ALA A 113 -4.85 1.25 -3.19
N LEU A 114 -5.05 0.05 -3.78
CA LEU A 114 -5.72 -0.08 -5.06
C LEU A 114 -7.24 0.12 -4.96
N ALA A 115 -7.88 -0.34 -3.87
CA ALA A 115 -9.30 -0.10 -3.63
C ALA A 115 -9.62 1.40 -3.51
N ALA A 116 -8.70 2.18 -2.94
CA ALA A 116 -8.86 3.63 -2.80
C ALA A 116 -8.95 4.39 -4.13
N VAL A 117 -8.47 3.82 -5.23
CA VAL A 117 -8.43 4.49 -6.55
C VAL A 117 -9.24 3.80 -7.65
N ALA A 118 -9.58 2.52 -7.49
CA ALA A 118 -10.30 1.77 -8.50
C ALA A 118 -11.64 2.44 -8.87
N GLY A 119 -11.87 2.67 -10.17
CA GLY A 119 -13.07 3.30 -10.70
C GLY A 119 -13.15 4.82 -10.51
N ARG A 120 -12.06 5.49 -10.07
CA ARG A 120 -12.07 6.94 -9.77
C ARG A 120 -11.45 7.81 -10.85
N GLY A 121 -10.69 7.24 -11.78
CA GLY A 121 -10.04 7.97 -12.88
C GLY A 121 -9.01 9.01 -12.41
N ALA A 122 -8.43 8.82 -11.22
CA ALA A 122 -7.58 9.82 -10.57
C ALA A 122 -6.13 9.87 -11.12
N GLY A 123 -5.73 8.90 -11.96
CA GLY A 123 -4.40 8.88 -12.57
C GLY A 123 -3.25 8.82 -11.56
N ARG A 124 -3.42 8.12 -10.44
CA ARG A 124 -2.42 8.05 -9.37
C ARG A 124 -1.24 7.16 -9.72
N ARG A 125 -0.08 7.45 -9.13
CA ARG A 125 1.05 6.50 -9.11
C ARG A 125 0.88 5.55 -7.93
N ALA A 126 1.11 4.26 -8.14
CA ALA A 126 1.08 3.25 -7.09
C ALA A 126 2.37 2.42 -7.07
N VAL A 127 2.89 2.18 -5.86
CA VAL A 127 4.02 1.29 -5.58
C VAL A 127 3.55 0.25 -4.57
N LEU A 128 3.53 -1.00 -4.97
CA LEU A 128 3.06 -2.11 -4.14
C LEU A 128 4.26 -2.95 -3.69
N LEU A 129 4.38 -3.12 -2.40
CA LEU A 129 5.48 -3.83 -1.75
C LEU A 129 4.98 -5.20 -1.26
N ALA A 130 5.45 -6.29 -1.86
CA ALA A 130 5.01 -7.67 -1.59
C ALA A 130 3.47 -7.77 -1.51
N PRO A 131 2.74 -7.46 -2.60
CA PRO A 131 1.31 -7.19 -2.57
C PRO A 131 0.44 -8.43 -2.35
N VAL A 132 -0.61 -8.27 -1.53
CA VAL A 132 -1.75 -9.19 -1.42
C VAL A 132 -3.00 -8.43 -1.87
N VAL A 133 -3.44 -8.64 -3.11
CA VAL A 133 -4.53 -7.87 -3.75
C VAL A 133 -5.64 -8.75 -4.28
N ASP A 134 -5.32 -9.82 -5.00
CA ASP A 134 -6.32 -10.76 -5.50
C ASP A 134 -6.82 -11.66 -4.37
N LEU A 135 -7.96 -11.28 -3.79
CA LEU A 135 -8.49 -11.98 -2.61
C LEU A 135 -9.11 -13.33 -2.97
N ALA A 136 -9.62 -13.49 -4.19
CA ALA A 136 -10.14 -14.78 -4.65
C ALA A 136 -9.03 -15.83 -4.74
N HIS A 137 -7.92 -15.48 -5.39
CA HIS A 137 -6.76 -16.36 -5.50
C HIS A 137 -6.09 -16.59 -4.13
N THR A 138 -5.93 -15.53 -3.33
CA THR A 138 -5.33 -15.59 -2.00
C THR A 138 -6.12 -16.53 -1.06
N LEU A 139 -7.46 -16.45 -1.12
CA LEU A 139 -8.33 -17.33 -0.35
C LEU A 139 -8.24 -18.79 -0.83
N ALA A 140 -8.24 -19.00 -2.16
CA ALA A 140 -8.19 -20.33 -2.77
C ALA A 140 -6.85 -21.07 -2.49
N THR A 141 -5.74 -20.33 -2.42
CA THR A 141 -4.39 -20.88 -2.14
C THR A 141 -4.10 -21.00 -0.63
N GLY A 142 -4.95 -20.42 0.22
CA GLY A 142 -4.74 -20.39 1.67
C GLY A 142 -3.62 -19.44 2.12
N THR A 143 -3.13 -18.55 1.25
CA THR A 143 -2.14 -17.54 1.61
C THR A 143 -2.72 -16.61 2.68
N GLY A 144 -1.96 -16.36 3.76
CA GLY A 144 -2.43 -15.57 4.91
C GLY A 144 -3.35 -16.33 5.88
N GLY A 145 -3.54 -17.63 5.66
CA GLY A 145 -4.33 -18.49 6.54
C GLY A 145 -5.78 -18.00 6.68
N PRO A 146 -6.36 -18.01 7.90
CA PRO A 146 -7.76 -17.66 8.10
C PRO A 146 -8.06 -16.15 7.97
N ALA A 147 -7.06 -15.29 7.86
CA ALA A 147 -7.25 -13.84 7.93
C ALA A 147 -8.06 -13.29 6.75
N VAL A 148 -7.81 -13.80 5.53
CA VAL A 148 -8.56 -13.39 4.34
C VAL A 148 -10.03 -13.82 4.45
N GLY A 149 -10.30 -15.03 4.89
CA GLY A 149 -11.66 -15.52 5.14
C GLY A 149 -12.37 -14.69 6.20
N HIS A 150 -11.68 -14.31 7.28
CA HIS A 150 -12.24 -13.43 8.31
C HIS A 150 -12.54 -12.01 7.78
N PHE A 151 -11.63 -11.45 6.98
CA PHE A 151 -11.84 -10.14 6.35
C PHE A 151 -13.07 -10.13 5.44
N LEU A 152 -13.33 -11.23 4.75
CA LEU A 152 -14.45 -11.38 3.82
C LEU A 152 -15.73 -11.96 4.47
N ALA A 153 -15.68 -12.37 5.73
CA ALA A 153 -16.72 -13.23 6.35
C ALA A 153 -18.15 -12.69 6.20
N GLY A 154 -18.37 -11.41 6.50
CA GLY A 154 -19.67 -10.76 6.36
C GLY A 154 -20.18 -10.71 4.92
N HIS A 155 -19.29 -10.40 3.98
CA HIS A 155 -19.59 -10.32 2.55
C HIS A 155 -19.95 -11.69 1.98
N LEU A 156 -19.15 -12.72 2.29
CA LEU A 156 -19.42 -14.09 1.83
C LEU A 156 -20.72 -14.65 2.44
N ALA A 157 -20.98 -14.35 3.72
CA ALA A 157 -22.23 -14.76 4.39
C ALA A 157 -23.47 -14.08 3.77
N ALA A 158 -23.32 -12.90 3.20
CA ALA A 158 -24.37 -12.19 2.46
C ALA A 158 -24.53 -12.67 1.00
N GLY A 159 -23.77 -13.69 0.58
CA GLY A 159 -23.81 -14.26 -0.77
C GLY A 159 -22.89 -13.58 -1.78
N GLY A 160 -22.04 -12.67 -1.35
CA GLY A 160 -20.99 -12.08 -2.17
C GLY A 160 -19.82 -13.02 -2.45
N THR A 161 -18.90 -12.62 -3.29
CA THR A 161 -17.74 -13.41 -3.71
C THR A 161 -16.43 -12.71 -3.35
N ALA A 162 -15.35 -13.47 -3.20
CA ALA A 162 -14.03 -12.89 -2.98
C ALA A 162 -13.51 -12.11 -4.20
N ASP A 163 -14.00 -12.42 -5.40
CA ASP A 163 -13.65 -11.70 -6.63
C ASP A 163 -14.20 -10.26 -6.62
N GLU A 164 -15.41 -10.05 -6.09
CA GLU A 164 -16.01 -8.72 -5.92
C GLU A 164 -15.21 -7.84 -4.95
N ALA A 165 -14.50 -8.45 -4.03
CA ALA A 165 -13.62 -7.74 -3.09
C ALA A 165 -12.21 -7.51 -3.65
N THR A 166 -11.88 -7.99 -4.85
CA THR A 166 -10.58 -7.78 -5.50
C THR A 166 -10.60 -6.48 -6.30
N PRO A 167 -9.82 -5.44 -5.93
CA PRO A 167 -9.80 -4.18 -6.67
C PRO A 167 -9.20 -4.37 -8.07
N ARG A 168 -9.86 -3.79 -9.08
CA ARG A 168 -9.48 -3.88 -10.50
C ARG A 168 -9.29 -2.48 -11.07
N PRO A 169 -8.17 -1.80 -10.74
CA PRO A 169 -7.89 -0.48 -11.28
C PRO A 169 -7.65 -0.55 -12.80
N SER A 170 -8.03 0.53 -13.48
CA SER A 170 -7.82 0.74 -14.91
C SER A 170 -6.65 1.70 -15.18
N ARG A 171 -6.31 1.90 -16.45
CA ARG A 171 -5.35 2.93 -16.87
C ARG A 171 -5.79 4.37 -16.58
N ALA A 172 -7.08 4.60 -16.37
CA ALA A 172 -7.57 5.90 -15.95
C ALA A 172 -7.33 6.14 -14.46
N ASP A 173 -7.34 5.07 -13.67
CA ASP A 173 -7.13 5.14 -12.23
C ASP A 173 -5.65 5.30 -11.86
N LEU A 174 -4.77 4.68 -12.65
CA LEU A 174 -3.34 4.61 -12.39
C LEU A 174 -2.51 5.16 -13.55
N ALA A 175 -1.72 6.22 -13.29
CA ALA A 175 -0.70 6.71 -14.22
C ALA A 175 0.51 5.76 -14.31
N SER A 176 0.85 5.09 -13.20
CA SER A 176 1.87 4.02 -13.17
C SER A 176 1.58 3.04 -12.04
N LEU A 177 1.97 1.80 -12.25
CA LEU A 177 1.94 0.73 -11.25
C LEU A 177 3.31 0.06 -11.19
N THR A 178 3.95 0.11 -10.03
CA THR A 178 5.20 -0.58 -9.74
C THR A 178 4.98 -1.61 -8.66
N VAL A 179 5.51 -2.81 -8.85
CA VAL A 179 5.48 -3.90 -7.88
C VAL A 179 6.91 -4.20 -7.45
N VAL A 180 7.14 -4.22 -6.14
CA VAL A 180 8.42 -4.63 -5.55
C VAL A 180 8.22 -5.92 -4.78
N GLU A 181 8.91 -6.96 -5.20
CA GLU A 181 8.88 -8.28 -4.61
C GLU A 181 10.13 -8.53 -3.76
N ALA A 182 9.97 -9.21 -2.63
CA ALA A 182 11.09 -9.68 -1.81
C ALA A 182 11.43 -11.13 -2.19
N ALA A 183 12.62 -11.39 -2.73
CA ALA A 183 12.98 -12.70 -3.29
C ALA A 183 12.95 -13.87 -2.29
N CYS A 184 13.03 -13.58 -0.98
CA CYS A 184 12.99 -14.57 0.08
C CYS A 184 11.76 -14.38 0.99
N ASP A 185 10.64 -13.94 0.40
CA ASP A 185 9.38 -13.74 1.12
C ASP A 185 8.74 -15.09 1.49
N GLN A 186 8.42 -15.25 2.77
CA GLN A 186 7.73 -16.45 3.28
C GLN A 186 6.24 -16.19 3.58
N ALA A 187 5.83 -14.92 3.56
CA ALA A 187 4.44 -14.52 3.82
C ALA A 187 3.64 -14.37 2.53
N VAL A 188 4.30 -13.89 1.47
CA VAL A 188 3.72 -13.70 0.14
C VAL A 188 4.59 -14.46 -0.87
N PRO A 189 4.17 -15.66 -1.30
CA PRO A 189 4.89 -16.46 -2.28
C PRO A 189 4.99 -15.75 -3.63
N SER A 190 6.10 -15.97 -4.37
CA SER A 190 6.32 -15.42 -5.72
C SER A 190 5.19 -15.79 -6.68
N GLU A 191 4.62 -16.97 -6.54
CA GLU A 191 3.50 -17.45 -7.37
C GLU A 191 2.27 -16.54 -7.25
N LEU A 192 2.00 -16.00 -6.06
CA LEU A 192 0.92 -15.02 -5.88
C LEU A 192 1.26 -13.71 -6.59
N THR A 193 2.50 -13.24 -6.47
CA THR A 193 2.95 -12.03 -7.16
C THR A 193 2.85 -12.20 -8.67
N GLU A 194 3.34 -13.30 -9.22
CA GLU A 194 3.26 -13.63 -10.66
C GLU A 194 1.82 -13.69 -11.15
N TYR A 195 0.93 -14.34 -10.39
CA TYR A 195 -0.49 -14.42 -10.71
C TYR A 195 -1.13 -13.01 -10.81
N GLN A 196 -0.86 -12.15 -9.84
CA GLN A 196 -1.38 -10.79 -9.82
C GLN A 196 -0.81 -9.93 -10.96
N LEU A 197 0.51 -10.02 -11.22
CA LEU A 197 1.17 -9.34 -12.34
C LEU A 197 0.54 -9.72 -13.68
N LYS A 198 0.27 -11.02 -13.87
CA LYS A 198 -0.40 -11.50 -15.08
C LYS A 198 -1.80 -10.89 -15.20
N GLY A 199 -2.60 -10.91 -14.13
CA GLY A 199 -3.95 -10.35 -14.12
C GLY A 199 -3.98 -8.86 -14.48
N TRP A 200 -3.08 -8.05 -13.92
CA TRP A 200 -2.98 -6.63 -14.23
C TRP A 200 -2.55 -6.36 -15.68
N ARG A 201 -1.57 -7.12 -16.18
CA ARG A 201 -1.11 -7.00 -17.58
C ARG A 201 -2.18 -7.43 -18.58
N ASP A 202 -2.88 -8.52 -18.32
CA ASP A 202 -4.02 -8.98 -19.12
C ASP A 202 -5.17 -7.94 -19.10
N GLY A 203 -5.36 -7.25 -17.97
CA GLY A 203 -6.27 -6.10 -17.83
C GLY A 203 -5.78 -4.81 -18.50
N GLY A 204 -4.62 -4.86 -19.15
CA GLY A 204 -4.06 -3.76 -19.94
C GLY A 204 -3.22 -2.76 -19.14
N LEU A 205 -2.93 -2.99 -17.87
CA LEU A 205 -2.01 -2.13 -17.11
C LEU A 205 -0.55 -2.39 -17.52
N ALA A 206 0.22 -1.31 -17.65
CA ALA A 206 1.68 -1.41 -17.67
C ALA A 206 2.15 -1.54 -16.22
N VAL A 207 2.89 -2.62 -15.92
CA VAL A 207 3.37 -2.89 -14.57
C VAL A 207 4.89 -3.07 -14.60
N ASP A 208 5.58 -2.15 -13.91
CA ASP A 208 7.00 -2.30 -13.61
C ASP A 208 7.16 -3.28 -12.45
N HIS A 209 8.04 -4.25 -12.60
CA HIS A 209 8.27 -5.27 -11.57
C HIS A 209 9.74 -5.31 -11.18
N HIS A 210 10.01 -5.20 -9.88
CA HIS A 210 11.35 -5.28 -9.31
C HIS A 210 11.39 -6.37 -8.25
N THR A 211 12.32 -7.28 -8.37
CA THR A 211 12.62 -8.30 -7.35
C THR A 211 13.86 -7.88 -6.57
N VAL A 212 13.75 -7.79 -5.24
CA VAL A 212 14.87 -7.44 -4.36
C VAL A 212 15.56 -8.71 -3.86
N PRO A 213 16.77 -9.02 -4.34
CA PRO A 213 17.51 -10.24 -3.97
C PRO A 213 17.75 -10.32 -2.46
N GLY A 214 17.55 -11.51 -1.86
CA GLY A 214 17.80 -11.76 -0.44
C GLY A 214 16.84 -11.06 0.52
N ALA A 215 15.95 -10.20 0.04
CA ALA A 215 14.97 -9.52 0.89
C ALA A 215 13.89 -10.50 1.38
N ARG A 216 13.42 -10.27 2.60
CA ARG A 216 12.24 -10.91 3.18
C ARG A 216 11.11 -9.88 3.28
N HIS A 217 9.90 -10.33 3.57
CA HIS A 217 8.68 -9.53 3.62
C HIS A 217 8.84 -8.13 4.26
N MET A 218 9.30 -8.10 5.50
CA MET A 218 9.47 -6.84 6.25
C MET A 218 10.73 -6.05 5.87
N HIS A 219 11.65 -6.61 5.09
CA HIS A 219 12.84 -5.88 4.64
C HIS A 219 12.49 -4.74 3.67
N LEU A 220 11.37 -4.83 2.97
CA LEU A 220 10.92 -3.79 2.04
C LEU A 220 10.46 -2.50 2.74
N VAL A 221 10.09 -2.59 4.01
CA VAL A 221 9.57 -1.44 4.80
C VAL A 221 10.46 -1.08 6.00
N ASN A 222 11.56 -1.78 6.21
CA ASN A 222 12.50 -1.52 7.31
C ASN A 222 13.77 -0.82 6.77
N PRO A 223 13.97 0.49 7.06
CA PRO A 223 15.12 1.26 6.56
C PRO A 223 16.50 0.73 6.99
N ASP A 224 16.56 -0.09 8.05
CA ASP A 224 17.80 -0.71 8.52
C ASP A 224 18.19 -1.97 7.72
N ARG A 225 17.43 -2.28 6.66
CA ARG A 225 17.64 -3.42 5.77
C ARG A 225 17.89 -2.97 4.33
N ASP A 226 18.83 -3.63 3.68
CA ASP A 226 19.22 -3.31 2.29
C ASP A 226 18.03 -3.35 1.33
N GLY A 227 17.07 -4.27 1.56
CA GLY A 227 15.85 -4.35 0.76
C GLY A 227 15.00 -3.07 0.74
N CYS A 228 15.05 -2.26 1.80
CA CYS A 228 14.35 -0.99 1.85
C CYS A 228 15.06 0.11 1.05
N ALA A 229 16.36 0.01 0.82
CA ALA A 229 17.10 1.03 0.08
C ALA A 229 16.55 1.23 -1.35
N ALA A 230 16.21 0.13 -2.04
CA ALA A 230 15.59 0.16 -3.36
C ALA A 230 14.20 0.84 -3.32
N VAL A 231 13.39 0.52 -2.30
CA VAL A 231 12.06 1.14 -2.10
C VAL A 231 12.20 2.64 -1.85
N LEU A 232 13.14 3.04 -0.99
CA LEU A 232 13.37 4.45 -0.67
C LEU A 232 13.84 5.25 -1.88
N ALA A 233 14.71 4.68 -2.72
CA ALA A 233 15.16 5.33 -3.95
C ALA A 233 14.02 5.50 -4.95
N LEU A 234 13.21 4.46 -5.15
CA LEU A 234 12.05 4.49 -6.02
C LEU A 234 11.03 5.56 -5.59
N LEU A 235 10.73 5.66 -4.29
CA LEU A 235 9.74 6.60 -3.76
C LEU A 235 10.26 8.05 -3.67
N ALA A 236 11.55 8.24 -3.45
CA ALA A 236 12.16 9.58 -3.41
C ALA A 236 12.50 10.14 -4.80
N GLY A 237 12.30 9.37 -5.86
CA GLY A 237 12.58 9.79 -7.23
C GLY A 237 14.09 9.91 -7.53
N ASP A 238 14.92 9.07 -6.93
CA ASP A 238 16.36 9.01 -7.20
C ASP A 238 16.61 8.16 -8.47
N PRO A 239 16.95 8.77 -9.61
CA PRO A 239 17.04 8.07 -10.89
C PRO A 239 18.17 7.02 -10.95
N ALA A 240 19.15 7.09 -10.06
CA ALA A 240 20.30 6.17 -10.05
C ALA A 240 19.98 4.75 -9.58
N ALA A 241 18.84 4.54 -8.91
CA ALA A 241 18.47 3.23 -8.37
C ALA A 241 17.62 2.38 -9.33
N ALA A 242 17.08 2.95 -10.40
CA ALA A 242 16.27 2.24 -11.39
C ALA A 242 17.11 1.39 -12.37
N GLU A 243 18.40 1.68 -12.52
CA GLU A 243 19.26 1.04 -13.53
C GLU A 243 20.04 -0.20 -13.03
N GLY A 244 19.96 -0.51 -11.72
CA GLY A 244 20.77 -1.58 -11.11
C GLY A 244 20.18 -2.99 -11.16
N SER A 245 18.98 -3.22 -11.71
CA SER A 245 18.30 -4.53 -11.66
C SER A 245 18.10 -5.23 -13.02
N ALA A 246 18.74 -4.74 -14.08
CA ALA A 246 18.75 -5.41 -15.38
C ALA A 246 20.13 -6.02 -15.64
N SER A 247 20.42 -7.16 -15.04
CA SER A 247 21.57 -8.03 -15.44
C SER A 247 21.22 -9.47 -15.11
#